data_dc61a84c9630fb0b54b53dcb9dc6db6c
#
_entry.id   dc61a84c9630fb0b54b53dcb9dc6db6c
#
_cell.length_a   1.000
_cell.length_b   1.000
_cell.length_c   1.000
_cell.angle_alpha   90.00
_cell.angle_beta   90.00
_cell.angle_gamma   90.00
#
_symmetry.space_group_name_H-M   'P 1'
#
loop_
_entity.id
_entity.type
_entity.pdbx_description
1 polymer ?
#
loop_
_entity_poly.entity_id
_entity_poly.type
_entity_poly.pdbx_seq_one_letter_code
_entity_poly.pdbx_strand_id
1 'polypeptide(L)'
;QGVSSAASDVYKRQAYVDQSRQILDDKKSVWEEVSGGLDIIKVGNYETPSRAYVGRFNFRGTQQQQLIGELSGGERNRVHLAKILKSGGNVILLDEPTNDLDVETLRALEEALLSFPGCAVVISHDRWFLDRIATHILAFEGNSEVVWFEGNYAEYSEDLKRRKGEDANRPHRLKYKKLDG
;
A
#
# COMPACT_ATOMS: atom_id res chain seq x y z
N GLN A 1 0.88 23.15 42.04
CA GLN A 1 -0.37 22.75 41.40
C GLN A 1 -0.05 22.43 39.96
N GLY A 2 0.10 21.13 39.68
CA GLY A 2 0.38 20.63 38.36
C GLY A 2 -0.91 20.57 37.55
N VAL A 3 -0.99 21.31 36.46
CA VAL A 3 -1.96 21.08 35.40
C VAL A 3 -1.48 19.88 34.59
N SER A 4 -2.08 18.74 34.87
CA SER A 4 -1.96 17.56 34.01
C SER A 4 -2.59 17.91 32.66
N SER A 5 -1.73 18.19 31.69
CA SER A 5 -2.12 18.18 30.29
C SER A 5 -2.36 16.73 29.91
N ALA A 6 -3.61 16.29 30.03
CA ALA A 6 -4.07 15.12 29.34
C ALA A 6 -4.11 15.44 27.84
N ALA A 7 -2.94 15.50 27.21
CA ALA A 7 -2.83 15.37 25.78
C ALA A 7 -3.40 13.98 25.45
N SER A 8 -4.57 13.97 24.89
CA SER A 8 -5.18 12.81 24.27
C SER A 8 -4.12 12.16 23.38
N ASP A 9 -3.54 11.07 23.86
CA ASP A 9 -2.74 10.18 23.03
C ASP A 9 -3.69 9.58 22.00
N VAL A 10 -3.81 10.28 20.89
CA VAL A 10 -4.30 9.68 19.66
C VAL A 10 -3.30 8.60 19.34
N TYR A 11 -3.61 7.37 19.75
CA TYR A 11 -2.78 6.21 19.47
C TYR A 11 -2.59 6.11 17.97
N LYS A 12 -1.43 6.53 17.49
CA LYS A 12 -0.97 6.27 16.14
C LYS A 12 -0.71 4.77 16.06
N ARG A 13 -1.70 4.00 15.64
CA ARG A 13 -1.50 2.61 15.24
C ARG A 13 -0.87 2.63 13.86
N GLN A 14 0.46 2.69 13.82
CA GLN A 14 1.21 2.52 12.60
C GLN A 14 1.19 1.03 12.25
N ALA A 15 0.54 0.66 11.17
CA ALA A 15 0.83 -0.59 10.49
C ALA A 15 2.03 -0.31 9.57
N TYR A 16 3.24 -0.51 10.10
CA TYR A 16 4.45 -0.46 9.30
C TYR A 16 4.53 -1.75 8.51
N VAL A 17 4.38 -1.63 7.20
CA VAL A 17 4.71 -2.71 6.29
C VAL A 17 6.16 -2.54 5.90
N ASP A 18 7.03 -3.05 6.74
CA ASP A 18 8.38 -3.38 6.32
C ASP A 18 8.29 -4.53 5.31
N GLN A 19 9.17 -4.54 4.30
CA GLN A 19 9.44 -5.72 3.46
C GLN A 19 9.89 -6.96 4.28
N SER A 20 10.08 -6.84 5.59
CA SER A 20 10.09 -7.97 6.49
C SER A 20 8.69 -8.60 6.47
N ARG A 21 8.50 -9.43 5.44
CA ARG A 21 7.37 -10.32 5.22
C ARG A 21 6.87 -10.80 6.57
N GLN A 22 5.72 -10.31 7.03
CA GLN A 22 5.04 -10.99 8.13
C GLN A 22 5.02 -12.45 7.74
N ILE A 23 5.71 -13.28 8.51
CA ILE A 23 5.88 -14.70 8.18
C ILE A 23 4.47 -15.28 8.11
N LEU A 24 4.05 -15.63 6.89
CA LEU A 24 2.81 -16.36 6.71
C LEU A 24 3.01 -17.77 7.25
N ASP A 25 2.00 -18.31 7.91
CA ASP A 25 2.04 -19.69 8.39
C ASP A 25 1.71 -20.65 7.25
N ASP A 26 2.71 -21.34 6.74
CA ASP A 26 2.59 -22.27 5.61
C ASP A 26 1.59 -23.41 5.85
N LYS A 27 1.22 -23.69 7.09
CA LYS A 27 0.28 -24.75 7.48
C LYS A 27 -1.17 -24.32 7.52
N LYS A 28 -1.43 -23.01 7.47
CA LYS A 28 -2.79 -22.46 7.44
C LYS A 28 -3.31 -22.36 6.03
N SER A 29 -4.63 -22.45 5.90
CA SER A 29 -5.30 -22.07 4.65
C SER A 29 -5.27 -20.55 4.45
N VAL A 30 -5.45 -20.10 3.20
CA VAL A 30 -5.57 -18.68 2.88
C VAL A 30 -6.64 -18.02 3.74
N TRP A 31 -7.80 -18.67 3.88
CA TRP A 31 -8.90 -18.14 4.68
C TRP A 31 -8.51 -18.01 6.16
N GLU A 32 -7.93 -19.04 6.76
CA GLU A 32 -7.49 -19.00 8.16
C GLU A 32 -6.43 -17.95 8.41
N GLU A 33 -5.46 -17.83 7.49
CA GLU A 33 -4.36 -16.87 7.62
C GLU A 33 -4.85 -15.41 7.59
N VAL A 34 -5.83 -15.11 6.74
CA VAL A 34 -6.41 -13.77 6.64
C VAL A 34 -7.45 -13.52 7.72
N SER A 35 -8.38 -14.45 7.95
CA SER A 35 -9.52 -14.25 8.85
C SER A 35 -9.18 -14.48 10.32
N GLY A 36 -8.15 -15.30 10.61
CA GLY A 36 -7.91 -15.85 11.94
C GLY A 36 -8.94 -16.90 12.34
N GLY A 37 -9.64 -17.53 11.36
CA GLY A 37 -10.69 -18.51 11.58
C GLY A 37 -12.06 -17.91 11.89
N LEU A 38 -12.23 -16.60 11.77
CA LEU A 38 -13.49 -15.91 12.04
C LEU A 38 -14.34 -15.78 10.77
N ASP A 39 -15.63 -16.06 10.85
CA ASP A 39 -16.57 -15.90 9.73
C ASP A 39 -16.84 -14.42 9.42
N ILE A 40 -16.90 -13.59 10.43
CA ILE A 40 -17.02 -12.13 10.30
C ILE A 40 -15.72 -11.50 10.81
N ILE A 41 -15.16 -10.59 10.01
CA ILE A 41 -13.95 -9.85 10.35
C ILE A 41 -14.22 -8.35 10.32
N LYS A 42 -13.47 -7.63 11.14
CA LYS A 42 -13.46 -6.17 11.12
C LYS A 42 -12.36 -5.67 10.19
N VAL A 43 -12.73 -4.77 9.27
CA VAL A 43 -11.82 -4.10 8.34
C VAL A 43 -12.03 -2.60 8.52
N GLY A 44 -11.06 -1.92 9.09
CA GLY A 44 -11.24 -0.51 9.47
C GLY A 44 -12.43 -0.34 10.42
N ASN A 45 -13.45 0.39 9.97
CA ASN A 45 -14.65 0.73 10.76
C ASN A 45 -15.88 -0.14 10.43
N TYR A 46 -15.78 -1.10 9.54
CA TYR A 46 -16.91 -1.96 9.15
C TYR A 46 -16.61 -3.44 9.36
N GLU A 47 -17.69 -4.23 9.51
CA GLU A 47 -17.64 -5.68 9.57
C GLU A 47 -18.03 -6.28 8.23
N THR A 48 -17.38 -7.37 7.86
CA THR A 48 -17.64 -8.06 6.59
C THR A 48 -17.45 -9.56 6.74
N PRO A 49 -18.19 -10.40 5.98
CA PRO A 49 -17.91 -11.82 5.90
C PRO A 49 -16.48 -12.06 5.39
N SER A 50 -15.71 -12.83 6.15
CA SER A 50 -14.29 -13.05 5.87
C SER A 50 -14.05 -13.70 4.51
N ARG A 51 -14.93 -14.63 4.10
CA ARG A 51 -14.84 -15.28 2.79
C ARG A 51 -15.06 -14.31 1.64
N ALA A 52 -15.99 -13.36 1.80
CA ALA A 52 -16.20 -12.30 0.82
C ALA A 52 -14.99 -11.36 0.74
N TYR A 53 -14.40 -11.02 1.89
CA TYR A 53 -13.18 -10.22 1.95
C TYR A 53 -12.01 -10.90 1.24
N VAL A 54 -11.74 -12.16 1.56
CA VAL A 54 -10.66 -12.96 0.91
C VAL A 54 -10.92 -13.10 -0.60
N GLY A 55 -12.18 -13.20 -1.02
CA GLY A 55 -12.58 -13.25 -2.42
C GLY A 55 -12.19 -12.01 -3.22
N ARG A 56 -12.09 -10.83 -2.60
CA ARG A 56 -11.65 -9.58 -3.25
C ARG A 56 -10.18 -9.65 -3.70
N PHE A 57 -9.37 -10.47 -3.04
CA PHE A 57 -7.96 -10.71 -3.39
C PHE A 57 -7.79 -11.90 -4.34
N ASN A 58 -8.84 -12.21 -5.11
CA ASN A 58 -8.86 -13.26 -6.13
C ASN A 58 -8.62 -14.69 -5.59
N PHE A 59 -9.05 -14.95 -4.34
CA PHE A 59 -9.14 -16.31 -3.79
C PHE A 59 -10.60 -16.73 -3.73
N ARG A 60 -11.05 -17.51 -4.70
CA ARG A 60 -12.48 -17.91 -4.85
C ARG A 60 -12.68 -19.39 -4.57
N GLY A 61 -13.82 -19.73 -3.97
CA GLY A 61 -14.23 -21.11 -3.75
C GLY A 61 -13.17 -21.94 -3.00
N THR A 62 -12.72 -23.01 -3.61
CA THR A 62 -11.74 -23.94 -3.03
C THR A 62 -10.34 -23.32 -2.82
N GLN A 63 -9.97 -22.29 -3.56
CA GLN A 63 -8.68 -21.62 -3.39
C GLN A 63 -8.51 -21.02 -1.99
N GLN A 64 -9.61 -20.68 -1.32
CA GLN A 64 -9.56 -20.19 0.07
C GLN A 64 -9.12 -21.25 1.08
N GLN A 65 -9.21 -22.53 0.72
CA GLN A 65 -8.78 -23.66 1.54
C GLN A 65 -7.35 -24.13 1.21
N GLN A 66 -6.74 -23.58 0.16
CA GLN A 66 -5.39 -23.90 -0.24
C GLN A 66 -4.41 -23.46 0.86
N LEU A 67 -3.41 -24.30 1.14
CA LEU A 67 -2.40 -23.99 2.16
C LEU A 67 -1.47 -22.87 1.66
N ILE A 68 -1.08 -22.01 2.56
CA ILE A 68 -0.15 -20.90 2.27
C ILE A 68 1.16 -21.42 1.68
N GLY A 69 1.65 -22.58 2.16
CA GLY A 69 2.89 -23.20 1.67
C GLY A 69 2.84 -23.65 0.20
N GLU A 70 1.64 -23.81 -0.36
CA GLU A 70 1.40 -24.24 -1.75
C GLU A 70 1.24 -23.05 -2.74
N LEU A 71 1.19 -21.83 -2.20
CA LEU A 71 0.96 -20.63 -3.00
C LEU A 71 2.22 -20.19 -3.75
N SER A 72 2.01 -19.69 -4.97
CA SER A 72 3.02 -18.93 -5.71
C SER A 72 3.43 -17.64 -4.98
N GLY A 73 4.55 -17.03 -5.38
CA GLY A 73 5.00 -15.76 -4.81
C GLY A 73 3.97 -14.64 -4.95
N GLY A 74 3.32 -14.51 -6.10
CA GLY A 74 2.26 -13.52 -6.35
C GLY A 74 1.03 -13.76 -5.47
N GLU A 75 0.60 -15.01 -5.29
CA GLU A 75 -0.50 -15.37 -4.40
C GLU A 75 -0.17 -15.07 -2.93
N ARG A 76 1.03 -15.40 -2.48
CA ARG A 76 1.51 -15.03 -1.14
C ARG A 76 1.48 -13.52 -0.92
N ASN A 77 1.87 -12.74 -1.95
CA ASN A 77 1.82 -11.28 -1.89
C ASN A 77 0.38 -10.77 -1.72
N ARG A 78 -0.60 -11.36 -2.43
CA ARG A 78 -2.03 -11.04 -2.24
C ARG A 78 -2.53 -11.33 -0.82
N VAL A 79 -2.08 -12.44 -0.21
CA VAL A 79 -2.42 -12.75 1.19
C VAL A 79 -1.82 -11.72 2.15
N HIS A 80 -0.56 -11.34 1.95
CA HIS A 80 0.06 -10.26 2.73
C HIS A 80 -0.74 -8.97 2.64
N LEU A 81 -1.09 -8.56 1.42
CA LEU A 81 -1.87 -7.36 1.17
C LEU A 81 -3.22 -7.39 1.89
N ALA A 82 -3.94 -8.52 1.81
CA ALA A 82 -5.20 -8.71 2.52
C ALA A 82 -5.04 -8.57 4.04
N LYS A 83 -3.97 -9.13 4.63
CA LYS A 83 -3.69 -9.02 6.06
C LYS A 83 -3.40 -7.59 6.49
N ILE A 84 -2.61 -6.87 5.72
CA ILE A 84 -2.23 -5.49 5.98
C ILE A 84 -3.46 -4.58 5.98
N LEU A 85 -4.25 -4.64 4.93
CA LEU A 85 -5.45 -3.81 4.80
C LEU A 85 -6.51 -4.13 5.86
N LYS A 86 -6.54 -5.38 6.35
CA LYS A 86 -7.39 -5.77 7.48
C LYS A 86 -6.89 -5.22 8.82
N SER A 87 -5.58 -5.01 9.00
CA SER A 87 -4.97 -4.75 10.32
C SER A 87 -5.47 -3.49 11.03
N GLY A 88 -6.17 -2.60 10.31
CA GLY A 88 -6.85 -1.44 10.90
C GLY A 88 -5.90 -0.36 11.44
N GLY A 89 -4.67 -0.27 10.94
CA GLY A 89 -3.78 0.85 11.18
C GLY A 89 -4.38 2.14 10.64
N ASN A 90 -3.97 3.29 11.18
CA ASN A 90 -4.36 4.59 10.63
C ASN A 90 -3.34 5.16 9.63
N VAL A 91 -2.19 4.50 9.48
CA VAL A 91 -1.17 4.78 8.46
C VAL A 91 -0.71 3.47 7.85
N ILE A 92 -0.74 3.38 6.52
CA ILE A 92 -0.20 2.26 5.75
C ILE A 92 0.95 2.77 4.88
N LEU A 93 2.07 2.04 4.89
CA LEU A 93 3.19 2.27 4.00
C LEU A 93 3.27 1.09 3.03
N LEU A 94 3.20 1.35 1.73
CA LEU A 94 3.27 0.34 0.68
C LEU A 94 4.41 0.69 -0.27
N ASP A 95 5.31 -0.26 -0.48
CA ASP A 95 6.42 -0.13 -1.42
C ASP A 95 6.20 -1.08 -2.59
N GLU A 96 6.07 -0.49 -3.80
CA GLU A 96 5.77 -1.19 -5.07
C GLU A 96 4.64 -2.24 -4.95
N PRO A 97 3.46 -1.89 -4.41
CA PRO A 97 2.42 -2.87 -4.13
C PRO A 97 1.75 -3.42 -5.39
N THR A 98 2.00 -2.84 -6.55
CA THR A 98 1.42 -3.25 -7.84
C THR A 98 2.21 -4.35 -8.52
N ASN A 99 3.44 -4.63 -8.08
CA ASN A 99 4.29 -5.65 -8.69
C ASN A 99 3.64 -7.03 -8.59
N ASP A 100 3.65 -7.77 -9.70
CA ASP A 100 3.14 -9.14 -9.82
C ASP A 100 1.63 -9.30 -9.52
N LEU A 101 0.85 -8.20 -9.52
CA LEU A 101 -0.59 -8.26 -9.36
C LEU A 101 -1.29 -8.44 -10.71
N ASP A 102 -2.30 -9.32 -10.73
CA ASP A 102 -3.28 -9.37 -11.82
C ASP A 102 -4.26 -8.19 -11.74
N VAL A 103 -4.98 -7.94 -12.83
CA VAL A 103 -5.90 -6.81 -12.96
C VAL A 103 -7.01 -6.81 -11.90
N GLU A 104 -7.51 -7.99 -11.50
CA GLU A 104 -8.57 -8.09 -10.50
C GLU A 104 -8.03 -7.72 -9.12
N THR A 105 -6.84 -8.19 -8.77
CA THR A 105 -6.17 -7.86 -7.51
C THR A 105 -5.76 -6.39 -7.45
N LEU A 106 -5.31 -5.81 -8.57
CA LEU A 106 -4.99 -4.39 -8.64
C LEU A 106 -6.23 -3.53 -8.36
N ARG A 107 -7.39 -3.88 -8.93
CA ARG A 107 -8.66 -3.19 -8.63
C ARG A 107 -9.06 -3.32 -7.17
N ALA A 108 -8.91 -4.53 -6.60
CA ALA A 108 -9.19 -4.74 -5.18
C ALA A 108 -8.28 -3.89 -4.28
N LEU A 109 -7.01 -3.74 -4.63
CA LEU A 109 -6.07 -2.85 -3.94
C LEU A 109 -6.51 -1.39 -4.03
N GLU A 110 -6.84 -0.91 -5.23
CA GLU A 110 -7.32 0.46 -5.45
C GLU A 110 -8.58 0.76 -4.60
N GLU A 111 -9.58 -0.11 -4.67
CA GLU A 111 -10.82 0.03 -3.88
C GLU A 111 -10.55 0.05 -2.37
N ALA A 112 -9.65 -0.83 -1.91
CA ALA A 112 -9.29 -0.90 -0.52
C ALA A 112 -8.56 0.37 -0.04
N LEU A 113 -7.66 0.92 -0.85
CA LEU A 113 -6.96 2.17 -0.54
C LEU A 113 -7.88 3.38 -0.56
N LEU A 114 -8.78 3.49 -1.56
CA LEU A 114 -9.76 4.57 -1.65
C LEU A 114 -10.77 4.56 -0.50
N SER A 115 -11.08 3.38 0.03
CA SER A 115 -11.98 3.21 1.19
C SER A 115 -11.26 3.20 2.54
N PHE A 116 -9.94 3.27 2.54
CA PHE A 116 -9.15 3.23 3.76
C PHE A 116 -9.34 4.50 4.59
N PRO A 117 -9.76 4.41 5.87
CA PRO A 117 -10.09 5.58 6.70
C PRO A 117 -8.86 6.27 7.29
N GLY A 118 -7.68 5.97 6.81
CA GLY A 118 -6.39 6.49 7.29
C GLY A 118 -5.56 7.13 6.20
N CYS A 119 -4.28 7.30 6.48
CA CYS A 119 -3.30 7.79 5.51
C CYS A 119 -2.58 6.60 4.87
N ALA A 120 -2.57 6.55 3.55
CA ALA A 120 -1.76 5.60 2.79
C ALA A 120 -0.59 6.34 2.13
N VAL A 121 0.62 5.89 2.40
CA VAL A 121 1.84 6.33 1.71
C VAL A 121 2.27 5.20 0.79
N VAL A 122 2.29 5.49 -0.50
CA VAL A 122 2.57 4.49 -1.53
C VAL A 122 3.78 4.93 -2.34
N ILE A 123 4.76 4.04 -2.46
CA ILE A 123 5.88 4.18 -3.40
C ILE A 123 5.54 3.30 -4.59
N SER A 124 5.46 3.86 -5.79
CA SER A 124 5.22 3.09 -7.02
C SER A 124 5.78 3.79 -8.24
N HIS A 125 6.20 2.99 -9.21
CA HIS A 125 6.54 3.44 -10.56
C HIS A 125 5.36 3.35 -11.53
N ASP A 126 4.24 2.77 -11.11
CA ASP A 126 3.01 2.69 -11.90
C ASP A 126 2.25 4.01 -11.86
N ARG A 127 2.42 4.79 -12.94
CA ARG A 127 1.81 6.12 -13.07
C ARG A 127 0.30 6.08 -13.13
N TRP A 128 -0.27 5.03 -13.76
CA TRP A 128 -1.72 4.85 -13.86
C TRP A 128 -2.33 4.55 -12.51
N PHE A 129 -1.67 3.71 -11.72
CA PHE A 129 -2.10 3.42 -10.37
C PHE A 129 -2.04 4.68 -9.49
N LEU A 130 -0.90 5.41 -9.51
CA LEU A 130 -0.75 6.65 -8.75
C LEU A 130 -1.79 7.70 -9.15
N ASP A 131 -2.10 7.82 -10.45
CA ASP A 131 -3.09 8.78 -10.94
C ASP A 131 -4.50 8.52 -10.40
N ARG A 132 -4.83 7.26 -10.14
CA ARG A 132 -6.15 6.84 -9.66
C ARG A 132 -6.33 6.92 -8.15
N ILE A 133 -5.25 6.79 -7.38
CA ILE A 133 -5.34 6.73 -5.92
C ILE A 133 -4.75 7.94 -5.21
N ALA A 134 -3.77 8.63 -5.80
CA ALA A 134 -3.07 9.70 -5.13
C ALA A 134 -3.92 10.97 -5.04
N THR A 135 -3.95 11.54 -3.85
CA THR A 135 -4.48 12.88 -3.58
C THR A 135 -3.36 13.89 -3.39
N HIS A 136 -2.16 13.39 -3.11
CA HIS A 136 -0.94 14.18 -2.93
C HIS A 136 0.25 13.40 -3.46
N ILE A 137 1.24 14.11 -4.00
CA ILE A 137 2.49 13.55 -4.50
C ILE A 137 3.65 14.12 -3.70
N LEU A 138 4.52 13.26 -3.19
CA LEU A 138 5.80 13.62 -2.64
C LEU A 138 6.88 13.24 -3.67
N ALA A 139 7.33 14.23 -4.44
CA ALA A 139 8.24 14.01 -5.56
C ALA A 139 9.68 14.30 -5.20
N PHE A 140 10.56 13.34 -5.45
CA PHE A 140 12.00 13.51 -5.35
C PHE A 140 12.55 13.92 -6.72
N GLU A 141 12.66 15.22 -6.98
CA GLU A 141 12.98 15.77 -8.29
C GLU A 141 14.48 15.87 -8.61
N GLY A 142 15.32 15.22 -7.81
CA GLY A 142 16.79 15.27 -7.93
C GLY A 142 17.41 16.42 -7.13
N ASN A 143 18.75 16.51 -7.11
CA ASN A 143 19.51 17.53 -6.39
C ASN A 143 19.10 17.78 -4.93
N SER A 144 18.58 16.74 -4.24
CA SER A 144 18.01 16.82 -2.91
C SER A 144 16.74 17.70 -2.80
N GLU A 145 16.12 17.98 -3.92
CA GLU A 145 14.84 18.70 -3.98
C GLU A 145 13.69 17.74 -3.77
N VAL A 146 12.83 18.05 -2.79
CA VAL A 146 11.61 17.30 -2.50
C VAL A 146 10.43 18.25 -2.61
N VAL A 147 9.49 17.92 -3.48
CA VAL A 147 8.30 18.73 -3.76
C VAL A 147 7.06 18.03 -3.22
N TRP A 148 6.31 18.74 -2.38
CA TRP A 148 4.98 18.35 -1.97
C TRP A 148 3.96 18.98 -2.92
N PHE A 149 3.18 18.14 -3.58
CA PHE A 149 2.15 18.57 -4.55
C PHE A 149 0.79 18.00 -4.13
N GLU A 150 -0.22 18.87 -4.08
CA GLU A 150 -1.62 18.47 -3.87
C GLU A 150 -2.27 18.21 -5.22
N GLY A 151 -2.65 16.98 -5.46
CA GLY A 151 -3.22 16.50 -6.72
C GLY A 151 -2.78 15.08 -7.07
N ASN A 152 -3.25 14.58 -8.20
CA ASN A 152 -2.89 13.28 -8.73
C ASN A 152 -1.59 13.33 -9.56
N TYR A 153 -1.20 12.18 -10.12
CA TYR A 153 0.05 12.10 -10.89
C TYR A 153 -0.01 12.90 -12.20
N ALA A 154 -1.14 12.94 -12.90
CA ALA A 154 -1.29 13.70 -14.14
C ALA A 154 -1.11 15.19 -13.90
N GLU A 155 -1.79 15.73 -12.89
CA GLU A 155 -1.70 17.15 -12.49
C GLU A 155 -0.26 17.52 -12.05
N TYR A 156 0.40 16.67 -11.27
CA TYR A 156 1.80 16.85 -10.92
C TYR A 156 2.71 16.86 -12.16
N SER A 157 2.48 15.95 -13.11
CA SER A 157 3.29 15.87 -14.34
C SER A 157 3.15 17.11 -15.21
N GLU A 158 1.96 17.71 -15.27
CA GLU A 158 1.72 18.98 -15.95
C GLU A 158 2.42 20.14 -15.24
N ASP A 159 2.32 20.21 -13.92
CA ASP A 159 3.02 21.21 -13.12
C ASP A 159 4.54 21.12 -13.28
N LEU A 160 5.09 19.90 -13.26
CA LEU A 160 6.51 19.66 -13.47
C LEU A 160 6.98 20.15 -14.85
N LYS A 161 6.21 19.87 -15.92
CA LYS A 161 6.50 20.37 -17.26
C LYS A 161 6.47 21.91 -17.31
N ARG A 162 5.49 22.53 -16.65
CA ARG A 162 5.37 23.98 -16.57
C ARG A 162 6.56 24.63 -15.85
N ARG A 163 7.05 24.01 -14.75
CA ARG A 163 8.18 24.51 -13.95
C ARG A 163 9.55 24.30 -14.58
N LYS A 164 9.78 23.12 -15.17
CA LYS A 164 11.11 22.67 -15.64
C LYS A 164 11.22 22.50 -17.15
N GLY A 165 10.15 22.72 -17.91
CA GLY A 165 10.09 22.53 -19.36
C GLY A 165 9.78 21.09 -19.78
N GLU A 166 9.58 20.87 -21.09
CA GLU A 166 9.16 19.56 -21.62
C GLU A 166 10.16 18.42 -21.38
N ASP A 167 11.44 18.73 -21.21
CA ASP A 167 12.50 17.75 -20.94
C ASP A 167 12.55 17.25 -19.48
N ALA A 168 11.75 17.81 -18.59
CA ALA A 168 11.76 17.47 -17.16
C ALA A 168 11.41 15.99 -16.85
N ASN A 169 10.66 15.35 -17.73
CA ASN A 169 10.26 13.94 -17.59
C ASN A 169 11.25 12.93 -18.19
N ARG A 170 12.37 13.38 -18.77
CA ARG A 170 13.40 12.47 -19.28
C ARG A 170 14.27 11.99 -18.14
N PRO A 171 14.53 10.68 -18.02
CA PRO A 171 15.42 10.16 -16.99
C PRO A 171 16.84 10.72 -17.21
N HIS A 172 17.24 11.63 -16.31
CA HIS A 172 18.60 12.12 -16.28
C HIS A 172 19.51 11.08 -15.63
N ARG A 173 20.57 10.67 -16.34
CA ARG A 173 21.61 9.82 -15.78
C ARG A 173 22.28 10.59 -14.62
N LEU A 174 22.10 10.12 -13.39
CA LEU A 174 22.76 10.68 -12.22
C LEU A 174 24.29 10.60 -12.44
N LYS A 175 24.94 11.73 -12.58
CA LYS A 175 26.40 11.82 -12.54
C LYS A 175 26.82 11.81 -11.08
N TYR A 176 27.25 10.67 -10.58
CA TYR A 176 27.87 10.60 -9.26
C TYR A 176 29.18 11.41 -9.31
N LYS A 177 29.37 12.30 -8.32
CA LYS A 177 30.64 12.97 -8.09
C LYS A 177 31.66 11.90 -7.74
N LYS A 178 32.78 11.82 -8.51
CA LYS A 178 33.90 10.96 -8.12
C LYS A 178 34.35 11.41 -6.73
N LEU A 179 34.47 10.47 -5.81
CA LEU A 179 35.17 10.70 -4.56
C LEU A 179 36.64 10.79 -4.94
N ASP A 180 37.21 11.99 -4.81
CA ASP A 180 38.64 12.18 -4.89
C ASP A 180 39.26 11.51 -3.67
N GLY A 181 40.09 10.46 -3.92
CA GLY A 181 40.84 9.71 -2.92
C GLY A 181 42.08 10.48 -2.45
#